data_a939f835cfadff3830f90ac0bb20292a
#
_entry.id   a939f835cfadff3830f90ac0bb20292a
#
_cell.length_a   1.000
_cell.length_b   1.000
_cell.length_c   1.000
_cell.angle_alpha   90.00
_cell.angle_beta   90.00
_cell.angle_gamma   90.00
#
_symmetry.space_group_name_H-M   'P 1'
#
loop_
_entity.id
_entity.type
_entity.pdbx_description
1 polymer ?
#
loop_
_entity_poly.entity_id
_entity_poly.type
_entity_poly.pdbx_seq_one_letter_code
_entity_poly.pdbx_strand_id
1 'polypeptide(L)'
;ADNGQSLFSARFCYFMREDYIELMGFRFKQGRMAQKDDEIIVNETFAERMNWGDEVLGRTVNVEGGRFKVTGQLYDFRIGDFYDEPAPFAALYNPAFYGYLHLRLKEPFTENLQKLNKAVAEAFPTRVIEFKGLEEINARHYDSERIFRNAALLASVCMLFVMLMGLIGYTADEVHRRSKEIAIRKVNGAEALCILRLLTRDVLVVALPAVAIGSAAA
;
A
#
# COMPACT_ATOMS: atom_id res chain seq x y z
N ALA A 1 -14.24 30.62 -1.38
CA ALA A 1 -15.15 30.28 -0.32
C ALA A 1 -15.83 31.56 0.15
N ASP A 2 -17.08 31.71 -0.20
CA ASP A 2 -17.93 32.74 0.38
C ASP A 2 -18.09 32.41 1.86
N ASN A 3 -17.42 33.11 2.73
CA ASN A 3 -17.51 33.06 4.20
C ASN A 3 -17.41 31.68 4.88
N GLY A 4 -17.19 30.62 4.16
CA GLY A 4 -16.98 29.29 4.69
C GLY A 4 -15.49 29.04 4.91
N GLN A 5 -15.03 29.13 6.11
CA GLN A 5 -13.72 28.61 6.53
C GLN A 5 -13.74 27.08 6.46
N SER A 6 -13.70 26.52 5.25
CA SER A 6 -13.37 25.10 5.08
C SER A 6 -11.88 24.94 5.32
N LEU A 7 -11.48 24.80 6.57
CA LEU A 7 -10.12 24.48 6.94
C LEU A 7 -9.96 22.96 6.86
N PHE A 8 -9.33 22.48 5.82
CA PHE A 8 -8.86 21.10 5.74
C PHE A 8 -7.42 21.06 5.27
N SER A 9 -6.72 20.00 5.62
CA SER A 9 -5.37 19.76 5.16
C SER A 9 -5.42 19.19 3.74
N ALA A 10 -4.69 19.82 2.81
CA ALA A 10 -4.48 19.32 1.46
C ALA A 10 -3.00 19.09 1.22
N ARG A 11 -2.67 18.13 0.35
CA ARG A 11 -1.31 17.93 -0.11
C ARG A 11 -1.02 18.91 -1.25
N PHE A 12 0.09 19.63 -1.15
CA PHE A 12 0.50 20.61 -2.15
C PHE A 12 1.71 20.13 -2.92
N CYS A 13 1.70 20.41 -4.22
CA CYS A 13 2.84 20.21 -5.10
C CYS A 13 3.12 21.48 -5.88
N TYR A 14 4.39 21.83 -6.02
CA TYR A 14 4.81 22.89 -6.92
C TYR A 14 5.40 22.27 -8.17
N PHE A 15 5.09 22.82 -9.33
CA PHE A 15 5.66 22.39 -10.59
C PHE A 15 6.16 23.58 -11.41
N MET A 16 7.20 23.36 -12.16
CA MET A 16 7.91 24.36 -12.94
C MET A 16 7.53 24.33 -14.42
N ARG A 17 7.10 23.16 -14.91
CA ARG A 17 6.85 22.89 -16.32
C ARG A 17 5.50 22.25 -16.53
N GLU A 18 4.87 22.57 -17.65
CA GLU A 18 3.56 22.04 -18.02
C GLU A 18 3.57 20.53 -18.26
N ASP A 19 4.71 19.98 -18.70
CA ASP A 19 4.87 18.56 -18.98
C ASP A 19 4.93 17.67 -17.71
N TYR A 20 4.99 18.27 -16.51
CA TYR A 20 5.02 17.52 -15.25
C TYR A 20 3.78 16.64 -15.05
N ILE A 21 2.61 17.17 -15.36
CA ILE A 21 1.34 16.44 -15.20
C ILE A 21 1.29 15.21 -16.12
N GLU A 22 1.72 15.37 -17.37
CA GLU A 22 1.82 14.28 -18.34
C GLU A 22 2.90 13.26 -17.95
N LEU A 23 4.05 13.74 -17.48
CA LEU A 23 5.14 12.90 -17.03
C LEU A 23 4.71 11.98 -15.88
N MET A 24 3.95 12.51 -14.92
CA MET A 24 3.41 11.78 -13.78
C MET A 24 2.18 10.93 -14.11
N GLY A 25 1.62 11.08 -15.31
CA GLY A 25 0.45 10.33 -15.77
C GLY A 25 -0.87 10.81 -15.18
N PHE A 26 -0.93 12.02 -14.63
CA PHE A 26 -2.17 12.62 -14.14
C PHE A 26 -3.09 12.96 -15.31
N ARG A 27 -4.38 12.79 -15.10
CA ARG A 27 -5.40 13.07 -16.13
C ARG A 27 -6.31 14.21 -15.70
N PHE A 28 -6.56 15.15 -16.61
CA PHE A 28 -7.56 16.18 -16.39
C PHE A 28 -8.97 15.62 -16.53
N LYS A 29 -9.84 15.96 -15.58
CA LYS A 29 -11.29 15.80 -15.69
C LYS A 29 -11.89 16.96 -16.46
N GLN A 30 -11.42 18.19 -16.15
CA GLN A 30 -11.83 19.41 -16.84
C GLN A 30 -10.77 20.51 -16.68
N GLY A 31 -10.87 21.51 -17.55
CA GLY A 31 -9.98 22.69 -17.50
C GLY A 31 -8.62 22.48 -18.17
N ARG A 32 -7.65 23.21 -17.70
CA ARG A 32 -6.29 23.28 -18.29
C ARG A 32 -5.23 23.38 -17.20
N MET A 33 -4.00 23.23 -17.62
CA MET A 33 -2.81 23.46 -16.82
C MET A 33 -2.74 24.91 -16.32
N ALA A 34 -2.27 25.10 -15.07
CA ALA A 34 -1.92 26.41 -14.54
C ALA A 34 -0.66 26.94 -15.24
N GLN A 35 -0.69 28.20 -15.63
CA GLN A 35 0.39 28.86 -16.37
C GLN A 35 0.88 30.12 -15.67
N LYS A 36 0.19 30.54 -14.61
CA LYS A 36 0.51 31.73 -13.83
C LYS A 36 0.63 31.40 -12.36
N ASP A 37 1.35 32.21 -11.65
CA ASP A 37 1.62 32.05 -10.21
C ASP A 37 0.35 32.19 -9.32
N ASP A 38 -0.72 32.77 -9.89
CA ASP A 38 -2.02 32.91 -9.23
C ASP A 38 -3.04 31.83 -9.65
N GLU A 39 -2.60 30.83 -10.38
CA GLU A 39 -3.42 29.71 -10.85
C GLU A 39 -3.10 28.41 -10.08
N ILE A 40 -4.13 27.61 -9.84
CA ILE A 40 -4.03 26.34 -9.13
C ILE A 40 -4.85 25.26 -9.84
N ILE A 41 -4.35 24.03 -9.75
CA ILE A 41 -5.05 22.83 -10.20
C ILE A 41 -5.41 22.02 -8.95
N VAL A 42 -6.59 21.44 -8.92
CA VAL A 42 -7.08 20.63 -7.78
C VAL A 42 -7.55 19.26 -8.27
N ASN A 43 -7.65 18.29 -7.37
CA ASN A 43 -8.26 17.00 -7.68
C ASN A 43 -9.76 16.96 -7.30
N GLU A 44 -10.43 15.85 -7.60
CA GLU A 44 -11.86 15.65 -7.30
C GLU A 44 -12.13 15.75 -5.79
N THR A 45 -11.37 15.03 -4.98
CA THR A 45 -11.50 15.04 -3.51
C THR A 45 -11.35 16.46 -2.93
N PHE A 46 -10.49 17.30 -3.50
CA PHE A 46 -10.37 18.71 -3.08
C PHE A 46 -11.66 19.47 -3.38
N ALA A 47 -12.22 19.32 -4.59
CA ALA A 47 -13.46 19.98 -4.99
C ALA A 47 -14.67 19.52 -4.16
N GLU A 48 -14.74 18.25 -3.83
CA GLU A 48 -15.75 17.67 -2.93
C GLU A 48 -15.66 18.23 -1.52
N ARG A 49 -14.45 18.34 -0.94
CA ARG A 49 -14.24 18.94 0.38
C ARG A 49 -14.64 20.41 0.44
N MET A 50 -14.56 21.09 -0.70
CA MET A 50 -15.00 22.48 -0.84
C MET A 50 -16.50 22.61 -1.16
N ASN A 51 -17.22 21.52 -1.35
CA ASN A 51 -18.64 21.48 -1.77
C ASN A 51 -18.90 22.29 -3.04
N TRP A 52 -18.02 22.18 -4.06
CA TRP A 52 -18.16 22.93 -5.31
C TRP A 52 -19.04 22.25 -6.35
N GLY A 53 -19.38 20.99 -6.17
CA GLY A 53 -20.09 20.19 -7.18
C GLY A 53 -19.33 20.15 -8.50
N ASP A 54 -20.04 20.32 -9.61
CA ASP A 54 -19.43 20.29 -10.96
C ASP A 54 -18.79 21.62 -11.36
N GLU A 55 -19.11 22.72 -10.70
CA GLU A 55 -18.61 24.05 -10.99
C GLU A 55 -17.29 24.34 -10.25
N VAL A 56 -16.21 23.74 -10.69
CA VAL A 56 -14.91 23.85 -10.05
C VAL A 56 -14.03 24.94 -10.67
N LEU A 57 -14.10 25.10 -12.00
CA LEU A 57 -13.28 26.03 -12.73
C LEU A 57 -13.63 27.49 -12.43
N GLY A 58 -12.61 28.34 -12.32
CA GLY A 58 -12.77 29.76 -12.06
C GLY A 58 -13.01 30.13 -10.59
N ARG A 59 -13.24 29.15 -9.72
CA ARG A 59 -13.32 29.34 -8.26
C ARG A 59 -12.01 29.86 -7.72
N THR A 60 -12.06 30.53 -6.59
CA THR A 60 -10.87 31.07 -5.92
C THR A 60 -10.64 30.39 -4.60
N VAL A 61 -9.41 30.03 -4.32
CA VAL A 61 -8.97 29.40 -3.07
C VAL A 61 -7.92 30.29 -2.41
N ASN A 62 -7.98 30.41 -1.10
CA ASN A 62 -6.93 31.04 -0.31
C ASN A 62 -6.03 29.94 0.26
N VAL A 63 -4.77 29.96 -0.11
CA VAL A 63 -3.73 29.02 0.37
C VAL A 63 -2.58 29.84 0.94
N GLU A 64 -2.24 29.61 2.21
CA GLU A 64 -1.11 30.29 2.89
C GLU A 64 -1.10 31.81 2.73
N GLY A 65 -2.29 32.43 2.66
CA GLY A 65 -2.43 33.88 2.49
C GLY A 65 -2.39 34.37 1.04
N GLY A 66 -2.11 33.49 0.06
CA GLY A 66 -2.23 33.77 -1.37
C GLY A 66 -3.62 33.43 -1.89
N ARG A 67 -4.09 34.17 -2.89
CA ARG A 67 -5.35 33.93 -3.58
C ARG A 67 -5.08 33.30 -4.95
N PHE A 68 -5.61 32.08 -5.16
CA PHE A 68 -5.37 31.31 -6.37
C PHE A 68 -6.68 31.03 -7.09
N LYS A 69 -6.68 31.13 -8.40
CA LYS A 69 -7.80 30.79 -9.28
C LYS A 69 -7.68 29.35 -9.78
N VAL A 70 -8.72 28.55 -9.62
CA VAL A 70 -8.74 27.17 -10.10
C VAL A 70 -8.90 27.16 -11.62
N THR A 71 -7.93 26.58 -12.33
CA THR A 71 -7.90 26.49 -13.80
C THR A 71 -8.06 25.07 -14.33
N GLY A 72 -7.87 24.08 -13.48
CA GLY A 72 -8.01 22.67 -13.85
C GLY A 72 -8.42 21.78 -12.69
N GLN A 73 -9.13 20.71 -13.02
CA GLN A 73 -9.46 19.64 -12.11
C GLN A 73 -8.90 18.34 -12.64
N LEU A 74 -8.16 17.64 -11.80
CA LEU A 74 -7.63 16.30 -12.08
C LEU A 74 -8.59 15.24 -11.57
N TYR A 75 -8.62 14.07 -12.21
CA TYR A 75 -9.16 12.87 -11.60
C TYR A 75 -8.37 12.55 -10.34
N ASP A 76 -9.01 11.90 -9.40
CA ASP A 76 -8.34 11.45 -8.19
C ASP A 76 -7.24 10.44 -8.50
N PHE A 77 -6.18 10.52 -7.73
CA PHE A 77 -5.06 9.60 -7.74
C PHE A 77 -4.56 9.39 -6.31
N ARG A 78 -3.89 8.30 -6.10
CA ARG A 78 -3.34 7.97 -4.79
C ARG A 78 -1.96 8.58 -4.61
N ILE A 79 -1.76 9.25 -3.48
CA ILE A 79 -0.48 9.80 -3.05
C ILE A 79 -0.13 9.14 -1.73
N GLY A 80 0.76 8.19 -1.74
CA GLY A 80 1.13 7.43 -0.54
C GLY A 80 0.89 5.96 -0.72
N ASP A 81 0.48 5.28 0.34
CA ASP A 81 0.32 3.84 0.35
C ASP A 81 -0.90 3.38 -0.44
N PHE A 82 -0.84 2.11 -0.87
CA PHE A 82 -1.90 1.49 -1.66
C PHE A 82 -3.27 1.48 -0.93
N TYR A 83 -3.24 1.52 0.41
CA TYR A 83 -4.43 1.51 1.26
C TYR A 83 -4.97 2.92 1.56
N ASP A 84 -4.22 3.97 1.22
CA ASP A 84 -4.69 5.34 1.44
C ASP A 84 -5.85 5.68 0.50
N GLU A 85 -6.87 6.33 1.05
CA GLU A 85 -7.91 6.95 0.24
C GLU A 85 -7.34 8.17 -0.50
N PRO A 86 -7.94 8.55 -1.67
CA PRO A 86 -7.56 9.78 -2.34
C PRO A 86 -7.62 10.97 -1.38
N ALA A 87 -6.52 11.70 -1.27
CA ALA A 87 -6.44 12.88 -0.42
C ALA A 87 -6.66 14.16 -1.23
N PRO A 88 -7.21 15.23 -0.61
CA PRO A 88 -7.27 16.53 -1.25
C PRO A 88 -5.88 16.96 -1.72
N PHE A 89 -5.77 17.26 -3.01
CA PHE A 89 -4.51 17.62 -3.66
C PHE A 89 -4.66 18.92 -4.44
N ALA A 90 -3.62 19.73 -4.40
CA ALA A 90 -3.53 20.94 -5.18
C ALA A 90 -2.12 21.12 -5.76
N ALA A 91 -2.03 21.49 -7.03
CA ALA A 91 -0.80 21.76 -7.71
C ALA A 91 -0.71 23.24 -8.11
N LEU A 92 0.38 23.90 -7.73
CA LEU A 92 0.65 25.30 -7.99
C LEU A 92 1.78 25.43 -9.01
N TYR A 93 1.60 26.32 -9.96
CA TYR A 93 2.67 26.68 -10.87
C TYR A 93 3.64 27.65 -10.18
N ASN A 94 4.92 27.27 -10.15
CA ASN A 94 5.97 28.15 -9.64
C ASN A 94 7.26 27.94 -10.43
N PRO A 95 7.57 28.82 -11.39
CA PRO A 95 8.75 28.68 -12.24
C PRO A 95 10.06 28.88 -11.49
N ALA A 96 10.03 29.45 -10.30
CA ALA A 96 11.21 29.66 -9.45
C ALA A 96 11.43 28.54 -8.42
N PHE A 97 10.58 27.51 -8.41
CA PHE A 97 10.71 26.42 -7.46
C PHE A 97 11.79 25.42 -7.89
N TYR A 98 12.80 25.26 -7.05
CA TYR A 98 13.89 24.29 -7.24
C TYR A 98 13.72 23.14 -6.25
N GLY A 99 13.09 22.08 -6.66
CA GLY A 99 12.85 20.89 -5.85
C GLY A 99 13.48 19.64 -6.45
N TYR A 100 12.65 18.78 -6.99
CA TYR A 100 13.08 17.52 -7.59
C TYR A 100 13.01 17.57 -9.11
N LEU A 101 13.98 16.94 -9.77
CA LEU A 101 13.96 16.72 -11.20
C LEU A 101 13.46 15.30 -11.49
N HIS A 102 12.34 15.20 -12.17
CA HIS A 102 11.78 13.94 -12.64
C HIS A 102 12.12 13.73 -14.11
N LEU A 103 12.59 12.55 -14.45
CA LEU A 103 12.98 12.19 -15.81
C LEU A 103 12.34 10.85 -16.20
N ARG A 104 11.86 10.75 -17.44
CA ARG A 104 11.44 9.47 -18.01
C ARG A 104 12.57 8.91 -18.85
N LEU A 105 13.10 7.76 -18.45
CA LEU A 105 14.13 7.05 -19.19
C LEU A 105 13.50 6.03 -20.15
N LYS A 106 14.16 5.83 -21.30
CA LYS A 106 13.82 4.75 -22.23
C LYS A 106 14.37 3.43 -21.70
N GLU A 107 13.79 2.33 -22.16
CA GLU A 107 14.32 0.99 -21.93
C GLU A 107 15.68 0.77 -22.69
N PRO A 108 16.62 0.00 -22.13
CA PRO A 108 16.56 -0.67 -20.81
C PRO A 108 16.85 0.30 -19.66
N PHE A 109 15.96 0.32 -18.67
CA PHE A 109 15.96 1.34 -17.60
C PHE A 109 17.25 1.35 -16.78
N THR A 110 17.70 0.21 -16.27
CA THR A 110 18.86 0.12 -15.37
C THR A 110 20.15 0.59 -16.04
N GLU A 111 20.37 0.20 -17.31
CA GLU A 111 21.55 0.60 -18.06
C GLU A 111 21.55 2.11 -18.35
N ASN A 112 20.40 2.64 -18.73
CA ASN A 112 20.27 4.07 -19.02
C ASN A 112 20.36 4.92 -17.75
N LEU A 113 19.89 4.43 -16.61
CA LEU A 113 20.06 5.08 -15.31
C LEU A 113 21.56 5.15 -14.91
N GLN A 114 22.31 4.07 -15.12
CA GLN A 114 23.74 4.05 -14.84
C GLN A 114 24.51 5.03 -15.76
N LYS A 115 24.19 5.05 -17.06
CA LYS A 115 24.77 6.01 -18.02
C LYS A 115 24.48 7.46 -17.63
N LEU A 116 23.23 7.74 -17.22
CA LEU A 116 22.82 9.06 -16.75
C LEU A 116 23.61 9.49 -15.52
N ASN A 117 23.68 8.65 -14.49
CA ASN A 117 24.41 8.94 -13.25
C ASN A 117 25.90 9.17 -13.52
N LYS A 118 26.50 8.37 -14.40
CA LYS A 118 27.89 8.56 -14.81
C LYS A 118 28.10 9.90 -15.53
N ALA A 119 27.27 10.23 -16.50
CA ALA A 119 27.37 11.49 -17.24
C ALA A 119 27.18 12.72 -16.34
N VAL A 120 26.26 12.63 -15.37
CA VAL A 120 26.02 13.72 -14.40
C VAL A 120 27.20 13.87 -13.43
N ALA A 121 27.80 12.78 -12.97
CA ALA A 121 28.99 12.81 -12.11
C ALA A 121 30.20 13.43 -12.85
N GLU A 122 30.37 13.15 -14.13
CA GLU A 122 31.39 13.75 -14.96
C GLU A 122 31.15 15.27 -15.21
N ALA A 123 29.88 15.64 -15.42
CA ALA A 123 29.51 17.05 -15.67
C ALA A 123 29.56 17.94 -14.42
N PHE A 124 29.31 17.36 -13.25
CA PHE A 124 29.23 18.06 -11.96
C PHE A 124 30.11 17.40 -10.86
N PRO A 125 31.44 17.40 -11.04
CA PRO A 125 32.35 16.65 -10.15
C PRO A 125 32.37 17.17 -8.71
N THR A 126 31.90 18.38 -8.47
CA THR A 126 31.86 19.01 -7.13
C THR A 126 30.53 18.81 -6.40
N ARG A 127 29.55 18.18 -7.04
CA ARG A 127 28.22 17.94 -6.47
C ARG A 127 27.87 16.46 -6.53
N VAL A 128 27.33 15.93 -5.43
CA VAL A 128 26.79 14.57 -5.39
C VAL A 128 25.34 14.66 -5.88
N ILE A 129 25.14 14.34 -7.16
CA ILE A 129 23.79 14.25 -7.77
C ILE A 129 23.60 12.79 -8.19
N GLU A 130 22.61 12.13 -7.63
CA GLU A 130 22.28 10.75 -7.94
C GLU A 130 20.81 10.64 -8.32
N PHE A 131 20.55 10.08 -9.49
CA PHE A 131 19.18 9.74 -9.92
C PHE A 131 18.86 8.32 -9.46
N LYS A 132 17.67 8.15 -8.92
CA LYS A 132 17.14 6.86 -8.45
C LYS A 132 15.85 6.53 -9.14
N GLY A 133 15.58 5.24 -9.33
CA GLY A 133 14.30 4.78 -9.82
C GLY A 133 13.18 5.10 -8.83
N LEU A 134 12.04 5.56 -9.33
CA LEU A 134 10.87 5.81 -8.50
C LEU A 134 10.41 4.54 -7.76
N GLU A 135 10.55 3.38 -8.42
CA GLU A 135 10.26 2.08 -7.79
C GLU A 135 11.17 1.78 -6.59
N GLU A 136 12.46 2.16 -6.67
CA GLU A 136 13.40 1.97 -5.55
C GLU A 136 13.03 2.89 -4.37
N ILE A 137 12.64 4.13 -4.68
CA ILE A 137 12.21 5.09 -3.64
C ILE A 137 10.93 4.59 -2.97
N ASN A 138 9.96 4.12 -3.74
CA ASN A 138 8.73 3.56 -3.22
C ASN A 138 8.96 2.24 -2.47
N ALA A 139 9.86 1.38 -2.95
CA ALA A 139 10.17 0.11 -2.28
C ALA A 139 10.64 0.30 -0.83
N ARG A 140 11.39 1.36 -0.54
CA ARG A 140 11.81 1.67 0.83
C ARG A 140 10.64 2.04 1.76
N HIS A 141 9.57 2.60 1.22
CA HIS A 141 8.34 2.87 1.98
C HIS A 141 7.66 1.57 2.45
N TYR A 142 7.79 0.48 1.65
CA TYR A 142 7.21 -0.82 1.95
C TYR A 142 8.14 -1.79 2.71
N ASP A 143 9.35 -1.36 3.07
CA ASP A 143 10.30 -2.23 3.79
C ASP A 143 9.77 -2.66 5.16
N SER A 144 9.11 -1.77 5.91
CA SER A 144 8.48 -2.10 7.19
C SER A 144 7.34 -3.11 7.05
N GLU A 145 6.53 -3.02 5.99
CA GLU A 145 5.46 -3.97 5.72
C GLU A 145 6.00 -5.35 5.31
N ARG A 146 7.08 -5.38 4.53
CA ARG A 146 7.78 -6.62 4.18
C ARG A 146 8.36 -7.31 5.40
N ILE A 147 8.98 -6.55 6.32
CA ILE A 147 9.51 -7.06 7.59
C ILE A 147 8.37 -7.63 8.43
N PHE A 148 7.28 -6.87 8.59
CA PHE A 148 6.09 -7.33 9.33
C PHE A 148 5.49 -8.61 8.73
N ARG A 149 5.31 -8.65 7.42
CA ARG A 149 4.81 -9.85 6.72
C ARG A 149 5.71 -11.07 6.96
N ASN A 150 7.02 -10.89 6.82
CA ASN A 150 7.98 -11.98 7.00
C ASN A 150 8.01 -12.47 8.46
N ALA A 151 7.90 -11.55 9.43
CA ALA A 151 7.80 -11.89 10.85
C ALA A 151 6.49 -12.66 11.16
N ALA A 152 5.37 -12.22 10.59
CA ALA A 152 4.09 -12.90 10.73
C ALA A 152 4.11 -14.30 10.12
N LEU A 153 4.73 -14.48 8.95
CA LEU A 153 4.92 -15.79 8.34
C LEU A 153 5.77 -16.71 9.20
N LEU A 154 6.88 -16.22 9.74
CA LEU A 154 7.75 -16.99 10.63
C LEU A 154 6.99 -17.41 11.89
N ALA A 155 6.26 -16.48 12.52
CA ALA A 155 5.44 -16.77 13.69
C ALA A 155 4.36 -17.84 13.39
N SER A 156 3.71 -17.77 12.24
CA SER A 156 2.72 -18.75 11.80
C SER A 156 3.32 -20.14 11.61
N VAL A 157 4.53 -20.23 11.04
CA VAL A 157 5.25 -21.50 10.91
C VAL A 157 5.63 -22.07 12.27
N CYS A 158 6.12 -21.24 13.19
CA CYS A 158 6.43 -21.68 14.57
C CYS A 158 5.17 -22.20 15.29
N MET A 159 4.04 -21.49 15.18
CA MET A 159 2.77 -21.94 15.74
C MET A 159 2.33 -23.28 15.15
N LEU A 160 2.50 -23.48 13.85
CA LEU A 160 2.18 -24.74 13.20
C LEU A 160 3.02 -25.90 13.79
N PHE A 161 4.32 -25.69 13.98
CA PHE A 161 5.19 -26.69 14.61
C PHE A 161 4.75 -27.03 16.03
N VAL A 162 4.46 -26.05 16.86
CA VAL A 162 3.96 -26.26 18.23
C VAL A 162 2.65 -27.04 18.23
N MET A 163 1.72 -26.69 17.33
CA MET A 163 0.45 -27.40 17.17
C MET A 163 0.67 -28.86 16.75
N LEU A 164 1.55 -29.14 15.81
CA LEU A 164 1.89 -30.49 15.38
C LEU A 164 2.51 -31.32 16.51
N MET A 165 3.42 -30.74 17.28
CA MET A 165 3.99 -31.42 18.45
C MET A 165 2.93 -31.71 19.50
N GLY A 166 2.03 -30.78 19.77
CA GLY A 166 0.89 -30.99 20.67
C GLY A 166 -0.02 -32.09 20.18
N LEU A 167 -0.32 -32.16 18.89
CA LEU A 167 -1.13 -33.19 18.27
C LEU A 167 -0.50 -34.58 18.38
N ILE A 168 0.82 -34.67 18.14
CA ILE A 168 1.56 -35.94 18.28
C ILE A 168 1.53 -36.39 19.74
N GLY A 169 1.79 -35.50 20.71
CA GLY A 169 1.70 -35.84 22.14
C GLY A 169 0.29 -36.29 22.56
N TYR A 170 -0.75 -35.57 22.14
CA TYR A 170 -2.13 -35.92 22.40
C TYR A 170 -2.50 -37.29 21.82
N THR A 171 -2.16 -37.56 20.57
CA THR A 171 -2.46 -38.82 19.93
C THR A 171 -1.72 -40.00 20.60
N ALA A 172 -0.48 -39.79 21.00
CA ALA A 172 0.29 -40.82 21.72
C ALA A 172 -0.34 -41.14 23.08
N ASP A 173 -0.76 -40.16 23.87
CA ASP A 173 -1.42 -40.36 25.15
C ASP A 173 -2.77 -41.04 24.98
N GLU A 174 -3.57 -40.64 24.00
CA GLU A 174 -4.89 -41.25 23.70
C GLU A 174 -4.75 -42.72 23.27
N VAL A 175 -3.79 -43.04 22.42
CA VAL A 175 -3.48 -44.43 22.05
C VAL A 175 -3.07 -45.25 23.28
N HIS A 176 -2.26 -44.69 24.16
CA HIS A 176 -1.83 -45.35 25.40
C HIS A 176 -3.03 -45.59 26.34
N ARG A 177 -3.90 -44.65 26.56
CA ARG A 177 -5.12 -44.78 27.38
C ARG A 177 -6.06 -45.83 26.83
N ARG A 178 -6.22 -45.93 25.53
CA ARG A 178 -7.16 -46.89 24.87
C ARG A 178 -6.46 -48.18 24.43
N SER A 179 -5.21 -48.42 24.86
CA SER A 179 -4.44 -49.58 24.40
C SER A 179 -5.14 -50.90 24.60
N LYS A 180 -5.84 -51.11 25.76
CA LYS A 180 -6.61 -52.33 26.02
C LYS A 180 -7.82 -52.49 25.07
N GLU A 181 -8.56 -51.44 24.81
CA GLU A 181 -9.68 -51.42 23.90
C GLU A 181 -9.23 -51.70 22.46
N ILE A 182 -8.16 -51.06 22.05
CA ILE A 182 -7.54 -51.25 20.74
C ILE A 182 -7.04 -52.69 20.56
N ALA A 183 -6.41 -53.24 21.59
CA ALA A 183 -5.93 -54.63 21.59
C ALA A 183 -7.10 -55.63 21.44
N ILE A 184 -8.19 -55.48 22.21
CA ILE A 184 -9.38 -56.35 22.11
C ILE A 184 -9.99 -56.26 20.71
N ARG A 185 -10.14 -55.08 20.14
CA ARG A 185 -10.69 -54.91 18.79
C ARG A 185 -9.78 -55.52 17.72
N LYS A 186 -8.46 -55.41 17.88
CA LYS A 186 -7.48 -55.98 16.95
C LYS A 186 -7.50 -57.51 16.96
N VAL A 187 -7.67 -58.14 18.16
CA VAL A 187 -7.81 -59.58 18.28
C VAL A 187 -9.13 -60.07 17.65
N ASN A 188 -10.18 -59.24 17.70
CA ASN A 188 -11.48 -59.53 17.05
C ASN A 188 -11.50 -59.17 15.53
N GLY A 189 -10.34 -58.92 14.92
CA GLY A 189 -10.22 -58.72 13.48
C GLY A 189 -10.54 -57.31 12.98
N ALA A 190 -10.54 -56.29 13.84
CA ALA A 190 -10.75 -54.93 13.40
C ALA A 190 -9.59 -54.42 12.57
N GLU A 191 -9.88 -53.83 11.40
CA GLU A 191 -8.91 -53.22 10.51
C GLU A 191 -8.31 -51.94 11.13
N ALA A 192 -7.04 -51.64 10.78
CA ALA A 192 -6.34 -50.46 11.26
C ALA A 192 -7.08 -49.13 10.94
N LEU A 193 -7.82 -49.13 9.83
CA LEU A 193 -8.61 -47.98 9.40
C LEU A 193 -9.77 -47.65 10.38
N CYS A 194 -10.37 -48.68 11.01
CA CYS A 194 -11.42 -48.51 12.00
C CYS A 194 -10.89 -47.85 13.27
N ILE A 195 -9.70 -48.23 13.70
CA ILE A 195 -8.99 -47.61 14.85
C ILE A 195 -8.61 -46.17 14.55
N LEU A 196 -8.07 -45.93 13.36
CA LEU A 196 -7.70 -44.59 12.91
C LEU A 196 -8.93 -43.66 12.89
N ARG A 197 -10.06 -44.13 12.35
CA ARG A 197 -11.30 -43.36 12.29
C ARG A 197 -11.83 -42.97 13.69
N LEU A 198 -11.67 -43.86 14.68
CA LEU A 198 -12.05 -43.58 16.05
C LEU A 198 -11.20 -42.44 16.63
N LEU A 199 -9.90 -42.52 16.51
CA LEU A 199 -8.97 -41.50 17.00
C LEU A 199 -9.15 -40.16 16.28
N THR A 200 -9.33 -40.17 14.96
CA THR A 200 -9.55 -38.95 14.18
C THR A 200 -10.85 -38.24 14.54
N ARG A 201 -11.91 -38.99 14.87
CA ARG A 201 -13.19 -38.40 15.28
C ARG A 201 -13.03 -37.55 16.54
N ASP A 202 -12.31 -38.03 17.54
CA ASP A 202 -12.16 -37.33 18.81
C ASP A 202 -11.30 -36.04 18.63
N VAL A 203 -10.27 -36.09 17.79
CA VAL A 203 -9.51 -34.92 17.40
C VAL A 203 -10.38 -33.88 16.67
N LEU A 204 -11.22 -34.32 15.73
CA LEU A 204 -12.09 -33.43 14.97
C LEU A 204 -13.17 -32.77 15.84
N VAL A 205 -13.72 -33.46 16.84
CA VAL A 205 -14.69 -32.89 17.76
C VAL A 205 -14.14 -31.72 18.57
N VAL A 206 -12.83 -31.72 18.87
CA VAL A 206 -12.15 -30.63 19.57
C VAL A 206 -11.66 -29.56 18.60
N ALA A 207 -11.11 -29.95 17.44
CA ALA A 207 -10.51 -29.05 16.48
C ALA A 207 -11.53 -28.18 15.72
N LEU A 208 -12.67 -28.74 15.32
CA LEU A 208 -13.68 -28.02 14.55
C LEU A 208 -14.25 -26.78 15.27
N PRO A 209 -14.67 -26.87 16.55
CA PRO A 209 -15.10 -25.68 17.28
C PRO A 209 -14.01 -24.65 17.46
N ALA A 210 -12.76 -25.06 17.70
CA ALA A 210 -11.64 -24.15 17.86
C ALA A 210 -11.35 -23.37 16.58
N VAL A 211 -11.39 -24.05 15.42
CA VAL A 211 -11.24 -23.40 14.10
C VAL A 211 -12.41 -22.46 13.82
N ALA A 212 -13.64 -22.86 14.13
CA ALA A 212 -14.83 -22.01 13.93
C ALA A 212 -14.76 -20.72 14.78
N ILE A 213 -14.35 -20.83 16.04
CA ILE A 213 -14.20 -19.67 16.93
C ILE A 213 -13.04 -18.79 16.45
N GLY A 214 -11.90 -19.38 16.09
CA GLY A 214 -10.73 -18.66 15.59
C GLY A 214 -11.01 -17.90 14.29
N SER A 215 -11.74 -18.51 13.36
CA SER A 215 -12.11 -17.86 12.09
C SER A 215 -13.19 -16.78 12.24
N ALA A 216 -14.01 -16.84 13.28
CA ALA A 216 -15.02 -15.81 13.57
C ALA A 216 -14.44 -14.60 14.32
N ALA A 217 -13.28 -14.76 14.95
CA ALA A 217 -12.58 -13.71 15.71
C ALA A 217 -11.51 -12.96 14.87
N ALA A 218 -11.19 -13.48 13.67
CA ALA A 218 -10.22 -12.89 12.73
C ALA A 218 -10.91 -11.97 11.71
#